data_6054726ee859163b6b88d89faee4255b
#
_entry.id   6054726ee859163b6b88d89faee4255b
#
_cell.length_a   1.000
_cell.length_b   1.000
_cell.length_c   1.000
_cell.angle_alpha   90.00
_cell.angle_beta   90.00
_cell.angle_gamma   90.00
#
_symmetry.space_group_name_H-M   'P 1'
#
loop_
_entity.id
_entity.type
_entity.pdbx_description
1 polymer ?
#
loop_
_entity_poly.entity_id
_entity_poly.type
_entity_poly.pdbx_seq_one_letter_code
_entity_poly.pdbx_strand_id
1 'polypeptide(L)'
;MRRLRAGMPSAIMALAIVPVGKVYAQDWPDIFNPLELVALNLEMDPGDWNTIQNDDTLSIEVPAMFWMDGEKPILVAVRRKSSDPLGGGPFIKVSLKIDINELVPGQLWHGLRKLSLENGDDQDVASEGISWEVHRLATGSEGYGYDSARASWITLVINDVHTGIYLSVEQRDKRFLQNRGLYIGGQTWLYKMDGAGQFELKVGGPEDSPTVEALCYAPFRPNPDCATPGEKELPGELATLINMQGMLSMGAADAFISNPDALFTNRKNCFFADFTNGTRMYFPWDLDAALGNASPDIYGDDTTYEIILLGNPTIRAQYTQIMNDLICGPLSASSLVAFVDAIEPVLTEALENDPNNQINGSVADHFDSLRNYLSNRVANVTAQIENFEPCDGPLCPADFDDTGDVGVKDLLFLLGAWGP
;
A
#
# COMPACT_ATOMS: atom_id res chain seq x y z
N MET A 1 -1.93 -6.68 -70.65
CA MET A 1 -2.53 -7.33 -69.50
C MET A 1 -1.91 -6.74 -68.24
N ARG A 2 -2.58 -5.78 -67.60
CA ARG A 2 -2.13 -5.16 -66.34
C ARG A 2 -2.90 -5.86 -65.20
N ARG A 3 -2.15 -6.48 -64.27
CA ARG A 3 -2.74 -7.05 -63.06
C ARG A 3 -2.84 -5.95 -61.98
N LEU A 4 -4.02 -5.61 -61.61
CA LEU A 4 -4.37 -4.81 -60.42
C LEU A 4 -4.10 -5.65 -59.16
N ARG A 5 -3.23 -5.16 -58.27
CA ARG A 5 -3.12 -5.68 -56.89
C ARG A 5 -4.14 -4.89 -56.06
N ALA A 6 -5.10 -5.60 -55.50
CA ALA A 6 -6.00 -5.09 -54.47
C ALA A 6 -5.23 -5.05 -53.13
N GLY A 7 -5.05 -3.85 -52.59
CA GLY A 7 -4.57 -3.66 -51.24
C GLY A 7 -5.73 -3.91 -50.24
N MET A 8 -5.52 -4.78 -49.26
CA MET A 8 -6.41 -4.91 -48.10
C MET A 8 -6.25 -3.69 -47.18
N PRO A 9 -7.32 -3.10 -46.69
CA PRO A 9 -7.21 -2.07 -45.66
C PRO A 9 -6.89 -2.72 -44.34
N SER A 10 -5.84 -2.26 -43.67
CA SER A 10 -5.54 -2.56 -42.30
C SER A 10 -6.64 -1.96 -41.40
N ALA A 11 -7.44 -2.81 -40.80
CA ALA A 11 -8.38 -2.39 -39.77
C ALA A 11 -7.57 -2.04 -38.51
N ILE A 12 -7.45 -0.76 -38.20
CA ILE A 12 -7.00 -0.27 -36.91
C ILE A 12 -8.13 -0.56 -35.94
N MET A 13 -7.92 -1.56 -35.08
CA MET A 13 -8.84 -1.87 -34.00
C MET A 13 -8.66 -0.77 -32.94
N ALA A 14 -9.52 0.21 -32.93
CA ALA A 14 -9.58 1.20 -31.88
C ALA A 14 -10.02 0.49 -30.59
N LEU A 15 -9.10 0.31 -29.65
CA LEU A 15 -9.44 -0.08 -28.30
C LEU A 15 -10.32 1.03 -27.72
N ALA A 16 -11.57 0.73 -27.48
CA ALA A 16 -12.47 1.62 -26.75
C ALA A 16 -11.98 1.67 -25.30
N ILE A 17 -11.29 2.76 -24.95
CA ILE A 17 -11.05 3.12 -23.55
C ILE A 17 -12.44 3.39 -22.96
N VAL A 18 -12.95 2.45 -22.19
CA VAL A 18 -14.12 2.69 -21.35
C VAL A 18 -13.69 3.72 -20.32
N PRO A 19 -14.30 4.92 -20.28
CA PRO A 19 -13.97 5.87 -19.24
C PRO A 19 -14.33 5.22 -17.90
N VAL A 20 -13.33 4.95 -17.07
CA VAL A 20 -13.54 4.62 -15.67
C VAL A 20 -14.24 5.84 -15.08
N GLY A 21 -15.55 5.71 -14.82
CA GLY A 21 -16.33 6.78 -14.23
C GLY A 21 -15.62 7.26 -12.97
N LYS A 22 -15.52 8.58 -12.79
CA LYS A 22 -15.02 9.19 -11.56
C LYS A 22 -15.72 8.51 -10.39
N VAL A 23 -15.01 7.64 -9.68
CA VAL A 23 -15.47 7.17 -8.38
C VAL A 23 -15.45 8.42 -7.51
N TYR A 24 -16.63 8.90 -7.12
CA TYR A 24 -16.72 9.97 -6.15
C TYR A 24 -15.88 9.58 -4.95
N ALA A 25 -14.96 10.44 -4.57
CA ALA A 25 -14.24 10.30 -3.31
C ALA A 25 -15.30 10.17 -2.22
N GLN A 26 -15.42 8.99 -1.64
CA GLN A 26 -16.27 8.78 -0.48
C GLN A 26 -15.63 9.62 0.63
N ASP A 27 -16.41 10.42 1.36
CA ASP A 27 -15.92 11.13 2.54
C ASP A 27 -15.33 10.09 3.50
N TRP A 28 -14.01 10.02 3.53
CA TRP A 28 -13.29 9.18 4.44
C TRP A 28 -13.15 9.92 5.76
N PRO A 29 -13.20 9.23 6.88
CA PRO A 29 -12.97 9.87 8.16
C PRO A 29 -11.55 10.44 8.21
N ASP A 30 -11.38 11.49 8.98
CA ASP A 30 -10.10 12.17 9.23
C ASP A 30 -9.01 11.20 9.74
N ILE A 31 -9.41 10.03 10.23
CA ILE A 31 -8.55 8.93 10.64
C ILE A 31 -7.50 8.51 9.58
N PHE A 32 -7.69 8.87 8.33
CA PHE A 32 -6.72 8.63 7.26
C PHE A 32 -6.06 9.92 6.74
N ASN A 33 -6.24 11.03 7.45
CA ASN A 33 -5.50 12.26 7.19
C ASN A 33 -4.19 12.24 7.99
N PRO A 34 -3.02 12.12 7.36
CA PRO A 34 -1.74 12.06 8.07
C PRO A 34 -1.36 13.36 8.80
N LEU A 35 -2.07 14.47 8.51
CA LEU A 35 -1.85 15.76 9.14
C LEU A 35 -2.76 16.00 10.37
N GLU A 36 -3.56 15.02 10.73
CA GLU A 36 -4.46 15.07 11.88
C GLU A 36 -4.27 13.81 12.74
N LEU A 37 -4.04 14.02 14.04
CA LEU A 37 -3.94 12.92 14.99
C LEU A 37 -5.26 12.80 15.75
N VAL A 38 -6.03 11.76 15.44
CA VAL A 38 -7.31 11.49 16.09
C VAL A 38 -7.15 10.50 17.24
N ALA A 39 -8.03 10.59 18.25
CA ALA A 39 -8.09 9.62 19.34
C ALA A 39 -9.19 8.58 19.09
N LEU A 40 -8.80 7.31 19.13
CA LEU A 40 -9.71 6.17 19.14
C LEU A 40 -9.80 5.58 20.52
N ASN A 41 -10.99 5.13 20.87
CA ASN A 41 -11.30 4.59 22.20
C ASN A 41 -11.87 3.17 22.09
N LEU A 42 -11.43 2.31 23.00
CA LEU A 42 -11.96 0.97 23.20
C LEU A 42 -12.34 0.80 24.69
N GLU A 43 -13.53 0.34 24.94
CA GLU A 43 -13.98 -0.07 26.28
C GLU A 43 -14.45 -1.52 26.24
N MET A 44 -13.84 -2.37 27.06
CA MET A 44 -14.12 -3.79 27.14
C MET A 44 -13.93 -4.32 28.55
N ASP A 45 -14.45 -5.51 28.83
CA ASP A 45 -14.19 -6.17 30.10
C ASP A 45 -12.68 -6.32 30.34
N PRO A 46 -12.13 -5.97 31.52
CA PRO A 46 -10.71 -6.10 31.80
C PRO A 46 -10.17 -7.53 31.67
N GLY A 47 -11.01 -8.55 31.90
CA GLY A 47 -10.65 -9.95 31.67
C GLY A 47 -10.54 -10.30 30.20
N ASP A 48 -11.41 -9.72 29.37
CA ASP A 48 -11.35 -9.85 27.90
C ASP A 48 -10.10 -9.15 27.36
N TRP A 49 -9.78 -7.94 27.85
CA TRP A 49 -8.54 -7.26 27.50
C TRP A 49 -7.32 -8.10 27.84
N ASN A 50 -7.26 -8.64 29.06
CA ASN A 50 -6.16 -9.54 29.45
C ASN A 50 -6.09 -10.80 28.58
N THR A 51 -7.23 -11.31 28.11
CA THR A 51 -7.28 -12.47 27.25
C THR A 51 -6.65 -12.20 25.89
N ILE A 52 -7.06 -11.12 25.20
CA ILE A 52 -6.50 -10.81 23.87
C ILE A 52 -5.03 -10.34 23.93
N GLN A 53 -4.61 -9.68 25.02
CA GLN A 53 -3.19 -9.33 25.20
C GLN A 53 -2.28 -10.57 25.22
N ASN A 54 -2.78 -11.69 25.72
CA ASN A 54 -2.03 -12.95 25.87
C ASN A 54 -2.43 -14.02 24.86
N ASP A 55 -3.20 -13.68 23.83
CA ASP A 55 -3.61 -14.63 22.78
C ASP A 55 -2.51 -14.78 21.72
N ASP A 56 -1.59 -15.71 21.93
CA ASP A 56 -0.57 -16.05 20.97
C ASP A 56 -1.11 -16.83 19.74
N THR A 57 -2.38 -17.28 19.81
CA THR A 57 -3.04 -17.96 18.68
C THR A 57 -3.64 -16.97 17.68
N LEU A 58 -3.78 -15.71 18.05
CA LEU A 58 -4.35 -14.61 17.26
C LEU A 58 -5.78 -14.88 16.78
N SER A 59 -6.51 -15.73 17.51
CA SER A 59 -7.83 -16.24 17.12
C SER A 59 -8.97 -15.81 18.03
N ILE A 60 -8.68 -15.31 19.23
CA ILE A 60 -9.69 -14.94 20.21
C ILE A 60 -10.22 -13.54 19.88
N GLU A 61 -11.51 -13.45 19.65
CA GLU A 61 -12.24 -12.19 19.48
C GLU A 61 -13.08 -11.89 20.70
N VAL A 62 -13.05 -10.65 21.18
CA VAL A 62 -13.82 -10.18 22.32
C VAL A 62 -14.69 -8.98 21.94
N PRO A 63 -15.85 -8.78 22.59
CA PRO A 63 -16.68 -7.61 22.36
C PRO A 63 -16.07 -6.37 23.01
N ALA A 64 -16.17 -5.22 22.32
CA ALA A 64 -15.80 -3.92 22.86
C ALA A 64 -16.71 -2.82 22.34
N MET A 65 -16.81 -1.73 23.08
CA MET A 65 -17.35 -0.47 22.60
C MET A 65 -16.19 0.31 21.94
N PHE A 66 -16.42 0.83 20.76
CA PHE A 66 -15.43 1.54 19.94
C PHE A 66 -15.99 2.87 19.47
N TRP A 67 -15.19 3.94 19.54
CA TRP A 67 -15.55 5.25 19.01
C TRP A 67 -14.32 6.13 18.76
N MET A 68 -14.45 7.09 17.87
CA MET A 68 -13.54 8.22 17.76
C MET A 68 -14.04 9.35 18.66
N ASP A 69 -13.16 10.19 19.18
CA ASP A 69 -13.54 11.31 20.01
C ASP A 69 -14.64 12.16 19.36
N GLY A 70 -15.67 12.49 20.14
CA GLY A 70 -16.85 13.19 19.66
C GLY A 70 -17.96 12.33 19.06
N GLU A 71 -17.73 11.05 18.84
CA GLU A 71 -18.71 10.09 18.32
C GLU A 71 -19.44 9.30 19.42
N LYS A 72 -20.49 8.59 19.02
CA LYS A 72 -21.15 7.64 19.90
C LYS A 72 -20.48 6.28 19.79
N PRO A 73 -20.26 5.60 20.95
CA PRO A 73 -19.73 4.26 20.94
C PRO A 73 -20.59 3.27 20.13
N ILE A 74 -19.92 2.38 19.38
CA ILE A 74 -20.52 1.26 18.67
C ILE A 74 -19.94 -0.05 19.14
N LEU A 75 -20.74 -1.12 19.11
CA LEU A 75 -20.29 -2.47 19.49
C LEU A 75 -19.48 -3.08 18.33
N VAL A 76 -18.28 -3.59 18.64
CA VAL A 76 -17.35 -4.21 17.70
C VAL A 76 -16.75 -5.49 18.28
N ALA A 77 -16.14 -6.32 17.44
CA ALA A 77 -15.26 -7.39 17.89
C ALA A 77 -13.79 -6.91 17.77
N VAL A 78 -12.98 -7.24 18.78
CA VAL A 78 -11.56 -6.89 18.82
C VAL A 78 -10.73 -8.15 19.01
N ARG A 79 -9.62 -8.27 18.30
CA ARG A 79 -8.63 -9.32 18.51
C ARG A 79 -7.21 -8.79 18.34
N ARG A 80 -6.24 -9.49 18.92
CA ARG A 80 -4.82 -9.28 18.65
C ARG A 80 -4.50 -9.68 17.20
N LYS A 81 -3.62 -8.92 16.55
CA LYS A 81 -3.24 -9.15 15.15
C LYS A 81 -1.85 -9.78 15.01
N SER A 82 -0.87 -9.35 15.81
CA SER A 82 0.50 -9.87 15.77
C SER A 82 0.88 -10.58 17.07
N SER A 83 1.93 -11.41 17.00
CA SER A 83 2.47 -12.12 18.14
C SER A 83 3.42 -11.29 18.99
N ASP A 84 3.83 -10.11 18.53
CA ASP A 84 4.90 -9.31 19.14
C ASP A 84 4.34 -8.11 19.91
N PRO A 85 4.20 -8.22 21.24
CA PRO A 85 3.74 -7.12 22.09
C PRO A 85 4.89 -6.22 22.48
N LEU A 86 4.61 -4.92 22.64
CA LEU A 86 5.53 -3.95 23.19
C LEU A 86 5.19 -3.64 24.64
N GLY A 87 6.20 -3.45 25.50
CA GLY A 87 6.03 -3.08 26.89
C GLY A 87 5.49 -4.19 27.78
N GLY A 88 4.77 -3.81 28.83
CA GLY A 88 4.21 -4.75 29.81
C GLY A 88 3.31 -4.10 30.86
N GLY A 89 2.61 -4.95 31.61
CA GLY A 89 1.66 -4.48 32.63
C GLY A 89 0.50 -3.68 32.02
N PRO A 90 0.11 -2.54 32.62
CA PRO A 90 -0.99 -1.75 32.11
C PRO A 90 -0.68 -1.01 30.80
N PHE A 91 0.58 -0.95 30.41
CA PHE A 91 1.06 -0.25 29.21
C PHE A 91 1.50 -1.23 28.10
N ILE A 92 0.97 -2.44 28.10
CA ILE A 92 1.22 -3.37 27.01
C ILE A 92 0.54 -2.87 25.73
N LYS A 93 1.28 -2.89 24.62
CA LYS A 93 0.85 -2.41 23.33
C LYS A 93 0.90 -3.58 22.34
N VAL A 94 -0.24 -3.98 21.83
CA VAL A 94 -0.37 -5.07 20.86
C VAL A 94 -1.04 -4.55 19.60
N SER A 95 -0.65 -5.05 18.45
CA SER A 95 -1.37 -4.79 17.20
C SER A 95 -2.78 -5.38 17.28
N LEU A 96 -3.78 -4.59 16.89
CA LEU A 96 -5.19 -4.96 17.01
C LEU A 96 -5.89 -4.99 15.66
N LYS A 97 -6.88 -5.87 15.58
CA LYS A 97 -7.88 -5.86 14.52
C LYS A 97 -9.24 -5.58 15.11
N ILE A 98 -9.89 -4.55 14.60
CA ILE A 98 -11.25 -4.16 14.96
C ILE A 98 -12.18 -4.62 13.85
N ASP A 99 -13.10 -5.54 14.15
CA ASP A 99 -14.14 -5.98 13.21
C ASP A 99 -15.46 -5.29 13.57
N ILE A 100 -15.86 -4.36 12.73
CA ILE A 100 -16.98 -3.47 12.96
C ILE A 100 -18.31 -4.17 12.75
N ASN A 101 -18.35 -5.20 11.92
CA ASN A 101 -19.60 -5.88 11.55
C ASN A 101 -19.71 -7.34 12.01
N GLU A 102 -18.77 -7.85 12.78
CA GLU A 102 -18.79 -9.23 13.25
C GLU A 102 -19.98 -9.47 14.22
N LEU A 103 -20.12 -8.59 15.22
CA LEU A 103 -21.17 -8.72 16.22
C LEU A 103 -22.50 -8.06 15.78
N VAL A 104 -22.45 -7.09 14.88
CA VAL A 104 -23.61 -6.38 14.35
C VAL A 104 -23.61 -6.47 12.82
N PRO A 105 -24.28 -7.48 12.23
CA PRO A 105 -24.28 -7.69 10.80
C PRO A 105 -24.71 -6.46 10.01
N GLY A 106 -23.89 -6.06 9.05
CA GLY A 106 -24.14 -4.89 8.19
C GLY A 106 -23.70 -3.56 8.77
N GLN A 107 -23.20 -3.53 10.02
CA GLN A 107 -22.64 -2.32 10.62
C GLN A 107 -21.40 -1.86 9.84
N LEU A 108 -21.31 -0.56 9.65
CA LEU A 108 -20.12 0.10 9.09
C LEU A 108 -19.77 1.29 9.98
N TRP A 109 -18.50 1.59 10.09
CA TRP A 109 -17.98 2.80 10.71
C TRP A 109 -17.23 3.60 9.64
N HIS A 110 -17.74 4.77 9.27
CA HIS A 110 -17.22 5.59 8.16
C HIS A 110 -16.98 4.80 6.86
N GLY A 111 -17.90 3.87 6.54
CA GLY A 111 -17.78 3.03 5.35
C GLY A 111 -16.80 1.86 5.47
N LEU A 112 -16.16 1.65 6.62
CA LEU A 112 -15.24 0.55 6.89
C LEU A 112 -15.97 -0.62 7.58
N ARG A 113 -15.50 -1.83 7.30
CA ARG A 113 -15.90 -3.05 8.02
C ARG A 113 -14.87 -3.49 9.04
N LYS A 114 -13.63 -3.23 8.78
CA LYS A 114 -12.48 -3.64 9.60
C LYS A 114 -11.42 -2.56 9.60
N LEU A 115 -10.66 -2.52 10.69
CA LEU A 115 -9.54 -1.63 10.86
C LEU A 115 -8.36 -2.42 11.44
N SER A 116 -7.16 -2.19 10.94
CA SER A 116 -5.91 -2.68 11.52
C SER A 116 -5.21 -1.55 12.25
N LEU A 117 -4.80 -1.80 13.48
CA LEU A 117 -3.98 -0.89 14.28
C LEU A 117 -2.64 -1.57 14.54
N GLU A 118 -1.59 -1.04 13.92
CA GLU A 118 -0.22 -1.54 14.06
C GLU A 118 0.47 -0.87 15.25
N ASN A 119 1.13 -1.66 16.06
CA ASN A 119 1.78 -1.19 17.29
C ASN A 119 3.22 -0.68 17.08
N GLY A 120 3.83 -0.97 15.93
CA GLY A 120 5.20 -0.59 15.61
C GLY A 120 6.26 -1.50 16.24
N ASP A 121 6.02 -2.82 16.29
CA ASP A 121 6.92 -3.80 16.91
C ASP A 121 8.19 -4.07 16.09
N ASP A 122 8.10 -4.22 14.80
CA ASP A 122 9.25 -4.43 13.91
C ASP A 122 9.95 -3.11 13.54
N GLN A 123 9.17 -2.06 13.36
CA GLN A 123 9.65 -0.71 13.10
C GLN A 123 8.73 0.31 13.77
N ASP A 124 9.27 1.45 14.17
CA ASP A 124 8.46 2.51 14.75
C ASP A 124 7.32 2.96 13.80
N VAL A 125 6.21 3.39 14.38
CA VAL A 125 5.00 3.73 13.62
C VAL A 125 5.19 4.92 12.68
N ALA A 126 6.18 5.81 12.92
CA ALA A 126 6.45 6.94 12.03
C ALA A 126 7.09 6.43 10.73
N SER A 127 8.07 5.57 10.83
CA SER A 127 8.74 4.94 9.68
C SER A 127 7.79 4.10 8.84
N GLU A 128 6.96 3.26 9.46
CA GLU A 128 5.95 2.47 8.74
C GLU A 128 4.94 3.38 8.04
N GLY A 129 4.46 4.44 8.70
CA GLY A 129 3.52 5.38 8.08
C GLY A 129 4.11 6.14 6.89
N ILE A 130 5.40 6.49 6.93
CA ILE A 130 6.11 7.06 5.78
C ILE A 130 6.20 6.05 4.63
N SER A 131 6.42 4.77 4.93
CA SER A 131 6.42 3.72 3.91
C SER A 131 5.07 3.60 3.19
N TRP A 132 3.97 3.69 3.93
CA TRP A 132 2.63 3.76 3.35
C TRP A 132 2.41 5.00 2.49
N GLU A 133 2.94 6.16 2.91
CA GLU A 133 2.86 7.39 2.12
C GLU A 133 3.64 7.28 0.81
N VAL A 134 4.82 6.67 0.81
CA VAL A 134 5.58 6.38 -0.42
C VAL A 134 4.73 5.57 -1.40
N HIS A 135 4.06 4.51 -0.94
CA HIS A 135 3.16 3.74 -1.79
C HIS A 135 1.96 4.56 -2.27
N ARG A 136 1.37 5.40 -1.41
CA ARG A 136 0.27 6.30 -1.79
C ARG A 136 0.70 7.28 -2.87
N LEU A 137 1.87 7.87 -2.74
CA LEU A 137 2.43 8.78 -3.73
C LEU A 137 2.78 8.07 -5.05
N ALA A 138 3.31 6.85 -4.96
CA ALA A 138 3.63 6.04 -6.14
C ALA A 138 2.40 5.56 -6.91
N THR A 139 1.21 5.44 -6.27
CA THR A 139 -0.03 5.10 -6.98
C THR A 139 -0.52 6.25 -7.87
N GLY A 140 -0.26 7.48 -7.49
CA GLY A 140 -0.48 8.72 -8.23
C GLY A 140 -1.90 8.97 -8.72
N SER A 141 -2.19 10.21 -9.08
CA SER A 141 -3.44 10.61 -9.76
C SER A 141 -3.53 10.11 -11.21
N GLU A 142 -2.44 9.72 -11.79
CA GLU A 142 -2.28 9.33 -13.21
C GLU A 142 -2.28 7.80 -13.42
N GLY A 143 -2.55 7.01 -12.37
CA GLY A 143 -2.88 5.59 -12.53
C GLY A 143 -1.73 4.69 -12.92
N TYR A 144 -0.68 4.60 -12.11
CA TYR A 144 0.32 3.53 -12.23
C TYR A 144 -0.27 2.11 -12.03
N GLY A 145 -1.60 2.02 -11.93
CA GLY A 145 -2.34 0.78 -12.08
C GLY A 145 -2.37 -0.14 -10.86
N TYR A 146 -1.93 0.33 -9.70
CA TYR A 146 -2.17 -0.34 -8.43
C TYR A 146 -2.78 0.63 -7.42
N ASP A 147 -3.20 0.13 -6.28
CA ASP A 147 -3.80 0.94 -5.23
C ASP A 147 -3.15 0.65 -3.88
N SER A 148 -2.99 1.66 -3.05
CA SER A 148 -2.43 1.51 -1.70
C SER A 148 -3.54 1.52 -0.65
N ALA A 149 -3.31 0.92 0.54
CA ALA A 149 -4.14 1.21 1.68
C ALA A 149 -3.96 2.66 2.09
N ARG A 150 -5.01 3.20 2.65
CA ARG A 150 -4.89 4.41 3.44
C ARG A 150 -4.31 4.04 4.79
N ALA A 151 -3.37 4.84 5.26
CA ALA A 151 -2.78 4.70 6.58
C ALA A 151 -2.58 6.08 7.19
N SER A 152 -2.74 6.19 8.48
CA SER A 152 -2.48 7.38 9.26
C SER A 152 -2.33 7.05 10.73
N TRP A 153 -1.77 7.96 11.48
CA TRP A 153 -1.52 7.78 12.89
C TRP A 153 -2.76 8.14 13.73
N ILE A 154 -2.93 7.39 14.81
CA ILE A 154 -3.97 7.63 15.80
C ILE A 154 -3.38 7.44 17.21
N THR A 155 -3.97 8.06 18.20
CA THR A 155 -3.76 7.67 19.60
C THR A 155 -4.85 6.68 20.03
N LEU A 156 -4.50 5.69 20.83
CA LEU A 156 -5.44 4.68 21.30
C LEU A 156 -5.57 4.71 22.81
N VAL A 157 -6.80 4.76 23.28
CA VAL A 157 -7.17 4.65 24.68
C VAL A 157 -7.97 3.37 24.88
N ILE A 158 -7.53 2.51 25.80
CA ILE A 158 -8.22 1.26 26.14
C ILE A 158 -8.58 1.27 27.62
N ASN A 159 -9.87 1.20 27.95
CA ASN A 159 -10.36 1.23 29.32
C ASN A 159 -9.78 2.43 30.10
N ASP A 160 -9.87 3.62 29.54
CA ASP A 160 -9.34 4.88 30.07
C ASP A 160 -7.80 4.93 30.22
N VAL A 161 -7.06 3.95 29.70
CA VAL A 161 -5.59 3.96 29.69
C VAL A 161 -5.08 4.34 28.31
N HIS A 162 -4.27 5.40 28.23
CA HIS A 162 -3.56 5.76 27.01
C HIS A 162 -2.50 4.69 26.69
N THR A 163 -2.66 3.98 25.58
CA THR A 163 -1.77 2.88 25.18
C THR A 163 -0.67 3.31 24.19
N GLY A 164 -0.75 4.53 23.71
CA GLY A 164 0.26 5.12 22.82
C GLY A 164 -0.29 5.48 21.44
N ILE A 165 0.63 5.76 20.53
CA ILE A 165 0.35 6.05 19.13
C ILE A 165 0.39 4.75 18.30
N TYR A 166 -0.57 4.56 17.42
CA TYR A 166 -0.68 3.43 16.50
C TYR A 166 -0.74 3.92 15.06
N LEU A 167 -0.33 3.09 14.14
CA LEU A 167 -0.64 3.28 12.74
C LEU A 167 -1.96 2.58 12.42
N SER A 168 -2.95 3.35 12.00
CA SER A 168 -4.23 2.83 11.50
C SER A 168 -4.11 2.53 10.03
N VAL A 169 -4.29 1.27 9.63
CA VAL A 169 -4.18 0.81 8.24
C VAL A 169 -5.51 0.27 7.75
N GLU A 170 -5.95 0.75 6.58
CA GLU A 170 -7.15 0.26 5.92
C GLU A 170 -7.03 -1.24 5.59
N GLN A 171 -7.96 -2.04 6.08
CA GLN A 171 -7.94 -3.48 5.86
C GLN A 171 -8.26 -3.83 4.41
N ARG A 172 -7.43 -4.69 3.79
CA ARG A 172 -7.72 -5.31 2.49
C ARG A 172 -8.80 -6.35 2.67
N ASP A 173 -10.02 -5.99 2.30
CA ASP A 173 -11.17 -6.89 2.32
C ASP A 173 -12.12 -6.56 1.15
N LYS A 174 -13.30 -7.17 1.16
CA LYS A 174 -14.34 -6.87 0.17
C LYS A 174 -14.69 -5.38 0.13
N ARG A 175 -14.68 -4.69 1.26
CA ARG A 175 -15.04 -3.28 1.35
C ARG A 175 -13.97 -2.39 0.73
N PHE A 176 -12.69 -2.71 0.93
CA PHE A 176 -11.58 -2.07 0.24
C PHE A 176 -11.80 -2.06 -1.29
N LEU A 177 -12.16 -3.21 -1.85
CA LEU A 177 -12.44 -3.33 -3.29
C LEU A 177 -13.69 -2.56 -3.71
N GLN A 178 -14.76 -2.59 -2.89
CA GLN A 178 -16.00 -1.85 -3.16
C GLN A 178 -15.77 -0.35 -3.17
N ASN A 179 -15.02 0.17 -2.23
CA ASN A 179 -14.73 1.60 -2.10
C ASN A 179 -13.93 2.15 -3.31
N ARG A 180 -13.26 1.27 -4.05
CA ARG A 180 -12.48 1.58 -5.26
C ARG A 180 -13.15 1.19 -6.55
N GLY A 181 -14.41 0.71 -6.49
CA GLY A 181 -15.11 0.23 -7.67
C GLY A 181 -14.52 -1.05 -8.28
N LEU A 182 -13.65 -1.74 -7.55
CA LEU A 182 -12.96 -2.95 -8.00
C LEU A 182 -13.75 -4.23 -7.71
N TYR A 183 -14.79 -4.18 -6.88
CA TYR A 183 -15.60 -5.33 -6.57
C TYR A 183 -16.76 -5.47 -7.53
N ILE A 184 -16.71 -6.48 -8.38
CA ILE A 184 -17.78 -6.84 -9.31
C ILE A 184 -18.36 -8.20 -8.86
N GLY A 185 -19.32 -8.20 -7.95
CA GLY A 185 -19.90 -9.34 -7.24
C GLY A 185 -19.66 -10.71 -7.89
N GLY A 186 -19.16 -11.71 -7.22
CA GLY A 186 -18.89 -13.04 -7.75
C GLY A 186 -17.85 -13.15 -8.90
N GLN A 187 -17.35 -12.02 -9.38
CA GLN A 187 -16.37 -11.93 -10.48
C GLN A 187 -15.05 -11.28 -10.03
N THR A 188 -14.84 -11.19 -8.73
CA THR A 188 -13.62 -10.64 -8.13
C THR A 188 -13.17 -11.57 -7.01
N TRP A 189 -11.91 -11.96 -7.05
CA TRP A 189 -11.25 -12.73 -6.02
C TRP A 189 -10.15 -11.89 -5.41
N LEU A 190 -10.01 -11.91 -4.09
CA LEU A 190 -8.93 -11.27 -3.36
C LEU A 190 -8.16 -12.32 -2.60
N TYR A 191 -6.88 -12.37 -2.83
CA TYR A 191 -5.96 -13.28 -2.15
C TYR A 191 -4.97 -12.48 -1.31
N LYS A 192 -4.58 -13.01 -0.14
CA LYS A 192 -3.41 -12.59 0.62
C LYS A 192 -2.27 -13.54 0.29
N MET A 193 -1.11 -12.99 -0.07
CA MET A 193 0.11 -13.77 -0.25
C MET A 193 0.88 -13.75 1.06
N ASP A 194 0.99 -14.92 1.68
CA ASP A 194 1.88 -15.16 2.80
C ASP A 194 3.16 -15.85 2.29
N GLY A 195 4.25 -15.79 3.06
CA GLY A 195 5.59 -16.17 2.63
C GLY A 195 5.71 -17.44 1.78
N ALA A 196 6.77 -17.52 1.01
CA ALA A 196 7.07 -18.60 0.05
C ALA A 196 6.09 -18.73 -1.15
N GLY A 197 5.34 -17.67 -1.45
CA GLY A 197 4.40 -17.64 -2.57
C GLY A 197 3.11 -18.42 -2.32
N GLN A 198 2.82 -18.78 -1.08
CA GLN A 198 1.50 -19.30 -0.70
C GLN A 198 0.50 -18.16 -0.62
N PHE A 199 -0.73 -18.41 -1.00
CA PHE A 199 -1.79 -17.42 -0.93
C PHE A 199 -3.10 -18.01 -0.40
N GLU A 200 -3.83 -17.19 0.34
CA GLU A 200 -5.11 -17.52 0.96
C GLU A 200 -6.20 -16.67 0.35
N LEU A 201 -7.30 -17.31 -0.07
CA LEU A 201 -8.49 -16.61 -0.58
C LEU A 201 -9.19 -15.86 0.56
N LYS A 202 -9.31 -14.54 0.44
CA LYS A 202 -10.01 -13.66 1.41
C LYS A 202 -11.40 -13.22 0.93
N VAL A 203 -11.58 -13.09 -0.40
CA VAL A 203 -12.87 -12.73 -1.02
C VAL A 203 -12.98 -13.50 -2.32
N GLY A 204 -14.16 -14.04 -2.61
CA GLY A 204 -14.44 -14.76 -3.85
C GLY A 204 -15.37 -15.95 -3.67
N GLY A 205 -15.49 -16.76 -4.70
CA GLY A 205 -16.25 -18.02 -4.69
C GLY A 205 -15.44 -19.19 -4.12
N PRO A 206 -16.03 -20.39 -4.07
CA PRO A 206 -15.34 -21.60 -3.58
C PRO A 206 -14.27 -22.12 -4.55
N GLU A 207 -14.25 -21.64 -5.78
CA GLU A 207 -13.30 -22.03 -6.84
C GLU A 207 -12.24 -20.94 -7.00
N ASP A 208 -11.04 -21.33 -7.42
CA ASP A 208 -9.99 -20.40 -7.78
C ASP A 208 -10.41 -19.48 -8.94
N SER A 209 -9.77 -18.32 -9.03
CA SER A 209 -10.02 -17.41 -10.15
C SER A 209 -9.50 -18.02 -11.46
N PRO A 210 -10.12 -17.70 -12.60
CA PRO A 210 -9.59 -18.08 -13.91
C PRO A 210 -8.16 -17.59 -14.15
N THR A 211 -7.78 -16.47 -13.55
CA THR A 211 -6.43 -15.89 -13.65
C THR A 211 -5.42 -16.71 -12.87
N VAL A 212 -5.77 -17.20 -11.67
CA VAL A 212 -4.91 -18.12 -10.90
C VAL A 212 -4.68 -19.41 -11.69
N GLU A 213 -5.71 -19.94 -12.33
CA GLU A 213 -5.57 -21.14 -13.16
C GLU A 213 -4.73 -20.89 -14.43
N ALA A 214 -4.87 -19.72 -15.07
CA ALA A 214 -4.15 -19.36 -16.28
C ALA A 214 -2.67 -19.03 -15.99
N LEU A 215 -2.36 -18.38 -14.83
CA LEU A 215 -1.00 -18.04 -14.42
C LEU A 215 -0.26 -19.27 -13.90
N CYS A 216 0.02 -20.20 -14.78
CA CYS A 216 0.73 -21.46 -14.46
C CYS A 216 2.26 -21.28 -14.39
N TYR A 217 2.74 -20.19 -13.78
CA TYR A 217 4.16 -19.93 -13.59
C TYR A 217 4.52 -19.99 -12.10
N ALA A 218 5.62 -20.67 -11.77
CA ALA A 218 6.04 -20.90 -10.39
C ALA A 218 6.07 -19.65 -9.50
N PRO A 219 6.46 -18.42 -9.96
CA PRO A 219 6.39 -17.22 -9.15
C PRO A 219 4.95 -16.76 -8.86
N PHE A 220 4.00 -17.02 -9.76
CA PHE A 220 2.64 -16.49 -9.70
C PHE A 220 1.64 -17.51 -9.16
N ARG A 221 1.99 -18.79 -9.22
CA ARG A 221 1.22 -19.89 -8.67
C ARG A 221 2.18 -21.01 -8.24
N PRO A 222 2.24 -21.34 -6.96
CA PRO A 222 3.04 -22.47 -6.48
C PRO A 222 2.35 -23.81 -6.84
N ASN A 223 2.26 -24.12 -8.13
CA ASN A 223 1.74 -25.40 -8.59
C ASN A 223 2.90 -26.23 -9.20
N PRO A 224 3.22 -27.40 -8.64
CA PRO A 224 4.29 -28.25 -9.15
C PRO A 224 4.06 -28.76 -10.58
N ASP A 225 2.83 -28.74 -11.07
CA ASP A 225 2.47 -29.17 -12.41
C ASP A 225 2.61 -28.05 -13.47
N CYS A 226 2.97 -26.84 -13.06
CA CYS A 226 3.17 -25.72 -13.97
C CYS A 226 4.54 -25.77 -14.63
N ALA A 227 4.56 -25.71 -15.96
CA ALA A 227 5.79 -25.64 -16.73
C ALA A 227 6.53 -24.33 -16.44
N THR A 228 7.86 -24.35 -16.39
CA THR A 228 8.67 -23.14 -16.39
C THR A 228 8.61 -22.54 -17.79
N PRO A 229 8.14 -21.30 -17.99
CA PRO A 229 8.07 -20.71 -19.31
C PRO A 229 9.46 -20.49 -19.90
N GLY A 230 9.58 -20.57 -21.21
CA GLY A 230 10.74 -20.09 -21.91
C GLY A 230 10.84 -18.57 -21.81
N GLU A 231 12.03 -18.03 -21.60
CA GLU A 231 12.31 -16.58 -21.42
C GLU A 231 11.71 -15.66 -22.49
N LYS A 232 11.33 -16.20 -23.64
CA LYS A 232 10.85 -15.43 -24.80
C LYS A 232 9.35 -15.11 -24.80
N GLU A 233 8.57 -15.82 -23.99
CA GLU A 233 7.09 -15.74 -24.02
C GLU A 233 6.51 -14.83 -22.93
N LEU A 234 7.34 -14.48 -21.95
CA LEU A 234 6.94 -13.82 -20.73
C LEU A 234 6.25 -12.44 -20.89
N PRO A 235 6.78 -11.46 -21.64
CA PRO A 235 6.16 -10.12 -21.62
C PRO A 235 4.76 -10.09 -22.24
N GLY A 236 4.54 -10.87 -23.32
CA GLY A 236 3.27 -10.86 -24.05
C GLY A 236 2.15 -11.57 -23.30
N GLU A 237 2.43 -12.69 -22.69
CA GLU A 237 1.45 -13.52 -22.00
C GLU A 237 1.11 -12.95 -20.62
N LEU A 238 2.12 -12.53 -19.84
CA LEU A 238 1.90 -11.89 -18.56
C LEU A 238 1.14 -10.56 -18.68
N ALA A 239 1.42 -9.75 -19.71
CA ALA A 239 0.73 -8.49 -19.93
C ALA A 239 -0.77 -8.65 -20.21
N THR A 240 -1.23 -9.85 -20.62
CA THR A 240 -2.66 -10.13 -20.77
C THR A 240 -3.34 -10.57 -19.49
N LEU A 241 -2.56 -11.05 -18.51
CA LEU A 241 -3.07 -11.64 -17.26
C LEU A 241 -2.76 -10.80 -16.02
N ILE A 242 -1.79 -9.91 -16.10
CA ILE A 242 -1.36 -9.05 -14.99
C ILE A 242 -1.37 -7.60 -15.43
N ASN A 243 -1.81 -6.72 -14.57
CA ASN A 243 -1.54 -5.29 -14.69
C ASN A 243 -0.04 -5.05 -14.43
N MET A 244 0.77 -5.20 -15.49
CA MET A 244 2.22 -5.11 -15.41
C MET A 244 2.70 -3.75 -14.94
N GLN A 245 2.08 -2.67 -15.40
CA GLN A 245 2.44 -1.33 -14.96
C GLN A 245 2.23 -1.18 -13.45
N GLY A 246 1.08 -1.58 -12.93
CA GLY A 246 0.80 -1.52 -11.49
C GLY A 246 1.73 -2.41 -10.66
N MET A 247 2.03 -3.62 -11.14
CA MET A 247 2.94 -4.54 -10.48
C MET A 247 4.38 -3.98 -10.41
N LEU A 248 4.87 -3.42 -11.52
CA LEU A 248 6.20 -2.82 -11.59
C LEU A 248 6.30 -1.54 -10.75
N SER A 249 5.24 -0.73 -10.73
CA SER A 249 5.19 0.49 -9.90
C SER A 249 5.17 0.16 -8.41
N MET A 250 4.43 -0.89 -8.00
CA MET A 250 4.47 -1.38 -6.64
C MET A 250 5.86 -1.88 -6.27
N GLY A 251 6.48 -2.70 -7.13
CA GLY A 251 7.85 -3.18 -6.93
C GLY A 251 8.89 -2.05 -6.88
N ALA A 252 8.71 -0.99 -7.67
CA ALA A 252 9.57 0.19 -7.63
C ALA A 252 9.42 0.96 -6.30
N ALA A 253 8.19 1.11 -5.78
CA ALA A 253 7.95 1.71 -4.48
C ALA A 253 8.56 0.86 -3.34
N ASP A 254 8.36 -0.47 -3.37
CA ASP A 254 8.97 -1.41 -2.43
C ASP A 254 10.51 -1.33 -2.46
N ALA A 255 11.09 -1.31 -3.64
CA ALA A 255 12.54 -1.15 -3.81
C ALA A 255 13.00 0.21 -3.28
N PHE A 256 12.24 1.30 -3.53
CA PHE A 256 12.56 2.63 -3.03
C PHE A 256 12.61 2.68 -1.50
N ILE A 257 11.64 2.11 -0.80
CA ILE A 257 11.64 2.04 0.68
C ILE A 257 12.53 0.94 1.24
N SER A 258 13.21 0.19 0.37
CA SER A 258 14.10 -0.93 0.76
C SER A 258 13.38 -2.01 1.56
N ASN A 259 12.15 -2.35 1.15
CA ASN A 259 11.34 -3.36 1.82
C ASN A 259 11.88 -4.78 1.53
N PRO A 260 12.48 -5.47 2.53
CA PRO A 260 13.03 -6.82 2.34
C PRO A 260 11.94 -7.89 2.24
N ASP A 261 10.73 -7.54 2.66
CA ASP A 261 9.61 -8.47 2.80
C ASP A 261 8.50 -8.26 1.75
N ALA A 262 8.88 -7.73 0.60
CA ALA A 262 7.97 -7.41 -0.49
C ALA A 262 7.74 -8.58 -1.47
N LEU A 263 6.87 -8.36 -2.44
CA LEU A 263 6.60 -9.30 -3.53
C LEU A 263 7.87 -9.67 -4.30
N PHE A 264 8.71 -8.69 -4.67
CA PHE A 264 9.89 -8.93 -5.48
C PHE A 264 11.06 -9.49 -4.68
N THR A 265 11.15 -9.19 -3.40
CA THR A 265 12.23 -9.65 -2.52
C THR A 265 11.94 -11.03 -1.92
N ASN A 266 10.92 -11.16 -1.10
CA ASN A 266 10.65 -12.35 -0.29
C ASN A 266 9.33 -13.06 -0.65
N ARG A 267 8.62 -12.60 -1.68
CA ARG A 267 7.34 -13.14 -2.17
C ARG A 267 6.27 -13.21 -1.08
N LYS A 268 6.21 -12.19 -0.23
CA LYS A 268 5.21 -12.07 0.83
C LYS A 268 4.69 -10.64 0.94
N ASN A 269 3.90 -10.38 1.94
CA ASN A 269 3.41 -9.06 2.31
C ASN A 269 2.74 -8.32 1.14
N CYS A 270 1.91 -9.02 0.40
CA CYS A 270 1.05 -8.41 -0.59
C CYS A 270 -0.32 -9.09 -0.67
N PHE A 271 -1.26 -8.37 -1.22
CA PHE A 271 -2.52 -8.91 -1.70
C PHE A 271 -2.54 -8.84 -3.22
N PHE A 272 -3.37 -9.67 -3.84
CA PHE A 272 -3.73 -9.48 -5.23
C PHE A 272 -5.22 -9.75 -5.45
N ALA A 273 -5.81 -9.01 -6.38
CA ALA A 273 -7.16 -9.25 -6.84
C ALA A 273 -7.14 -9.74 -8.28
N ASP A 274 -7.89 -10.81 -8.54
CA ASP A 274 -8.13 -11.34 -9.87
C ASP A 274 -9.56 -11.00 -10.32
N PHE A 275 -9.70 -10.66 -11.58
CA PHE A 275 -10.96 -10.28 -12.21
C PHE A 275 -11.30 -11.23 -13.36
N THR A 276 -12.58 -11.40 -13.66
CA THR A 276 -13.03 -12.27 -14.77
C THR A 276 -12.58 -11.83 -16.15
N ASN A 277 -12.17 -10.55 -16.31
CA ASN A 277 -11.55 -10.06 -17.54
C ASN A 277 -10.11 -10.54 -17.73
N GLY A 278 -9.58 -11.34 -16.78
CA GLY A 278 -8.26 -11.94 -16.86
C GLY A 278 -7.12 -11.09 -16.30
N THR A 279 -7.40 -9.93 -15.69
CA THR A 279 -6.35 -9.05 -15.18
C THR A 279 -6.16 -9.25 -13.69
N ARG A 280 -4.93 -9.49 -13.25
CA ARG A 280 -4.50 -9.45 -11.85
C ARG A 280 -3.97 -8.07 -11.48
N MET A 281 -4.37 -7.57 -10.30
CA MET A 281 -3.84 -6.36 -9.70
C MET A 281 -3.23 -6.68 -8.34
N TYR A 282 -2.04 -6.16 -8.05
CA TYR A 282 -1.34 -6.33 -6.77
C TYR A 282 -1.53 -5.13 -5.87
N PHE A 283 -1.45 -5.35 -4.54
CA PHE A 283 -1.55 -4.33 -3.50
C PHE A 283 -0.50 -4.58 -2.42
N PRO A 284 0.24 -3.57 -1.96
CA PRO A 284 1.22 -3.73 -0.90
C PRO A 284 0.53 -4.03 0.44
N TRP A 285 1.23 -4.71 1.33
CA TRP A 285 0.79 -5.00 2.68
C TRP A 285 1.99 -5.14 3.62
N ASP A 286 1.84 -4.77 4.92
CA ASP A 286 2.82 -5.02 5.96
C ASP A 286 4.19 -4.38 5.63
N LEU A 287 4.28 -3.06 5.82
CA LEU A 287 5.45 -2.28 5.43
C LEU A 287 6.39 -1.99 6.62
N ASP A 288 6.27 -2.77 7.68
CA ASP A 288 6.94 -2.61 8.96
C ASP A 288 8.44 -2.94 8.95
N ALA A 289 8.94 -3.60 7.91
CA ALA A 289 10.36 -3.90 7.73
C ALA A 289 11.11 -2.92 6.81
N ALA A 290 10.45 -1.87 6.33
CA ALA A 290 11.01 -0.94 5.35
C ALA A 290 11.94 0.12 5.98
N LEU A 291 12.58 0.95 5.15
CA LEU A 291 13.48 2.06 5.52
C LEU A 291 14.74 1.67 6.34
N GLY A 292 15.07 0.39 6.43
CA GLY A 292 16.21 -0.08 7.23
C GLY A 292 17.58 0.19 6.59
N ASN A 293 17.67 0.21 5.26
CA ASN A 293 18.91 0.43 4.50
C ASN A 293 18.68 1.36 3.32
N ALA A 294 19.49 2.40 3.16
CA ALA A 294 19.38 3.36 2.07
C ALA A 294 20.08 2.93 0.76
N SER A 295 20.77 1.79 0.74
CA SER A 295 21.66 1.41 -0.36
C SER A 295 21.37 0.07 -1.05
N PRO A 296 20.20 -0.58 -0.91
CA PRO A 296 19.94 -1.83 -1.63
C PRO A 296 19.80 -1.58 -3.13
N ASP A 297 20.13 -2.60 -3.90
CA ASP A 297 19.93 -2.62 -5.35
C ASP A 297 18.44 -2.46 -5.68
N ILE A 298 18.15 -1.58 -6.66
CA ILE A 298 16.77 -1.36 -7.11
C ILE A 298 16.31 -2.39 -8.14
N TYR A 299 17.22 -3.10 -8.77
CA TYR A 299 16.89 -4.11 -9.78
C TYR A 299 16.84 -5.51 -9.21
N GLY A 300 17.64 -5.79 -8.16
CA GLY A 300 17.78 -7.10 -7.56
C GLY A 300 18.22 -8.19 -8.57
N ASP A 301 18.70 -9.29 -8.05
CA ASP A 301 19.04 -10.48 -8.84
C ASP A 301 18.83 -11.78 -8.04
N ASP A 302 18.30 -11.66 -6.85
CA ASP A 302 18.26 -12.74 -5.88
C ASP A 302 16.95 -13.53 -5.89
N THR A 303 15.85 -12.92 -6.32
CA THR A 303 14.53 -13.56 -6.26
C THR A 303 14.03 -14.04 -7.60
N THR A 304 13.11 -14.99 -7.57
CA THR A 304 12.48 -15.51 -8.78
C THR A 304 11.72 -14.43 -9.56
N TYR A 305 11.11 -13.46 -8.86
CA TYR A 305 10.41 -12.35 -9.51
C TYR A 305 11.39 -11.40 -10.20
N GLU A 306 12.45 -11.01 -9.53
CA GLU A 306 13.49 -10.15 -10.09
C GLU A 306 14.15 -10.78 -11.30
N ILE A 307 14.60 -12.04 -11.18
CA ILE A 307 15.26 -12.76 -12.26
C ILE A 307 14.32 -12.90 -13.47
N ILE A 308 13.08 -13.27 -13.29
CA ILE A 308 12.15 -13.51 -14.39
C ILE A 308 11.66 -12.19 -15.00
N LEU A 309 11.30 -11.20 -14.17
CA LEU A 309 10.74 -9.94 -14.65
C LEU A 309 11.84 -8.98 -15.09
N LEU A 310 12.75 -8.62 -14.20
CA LEU A 310 13.76 -7.62 -14.47
C LEU A 310 14.96 -8.18 -15.29
N GLY A 311 15.08 -9.50 -15.39
CA GLY A 311 15.94 -10.14 -16.38
C GLY A 311 15.46 -9.98 -17.83
N ASN A 312 14.18 -9.67 -18.04
CA ASN A 312 13.66 -9.38 -19.39
C ASN A 312 13.92 -7.91 -19.75
N PRO A 313 14.65 -7.61 -20.84
CA PRO A 313 15.06 -6.24 -21.19
C PRO A 313 13.89 -5.26 -21.37
N THR A 314 12.76 -5.72 -21.90
CA THR A 314 11.57 -4.86 -22.11
C THR A 314 10.91 -4.49 -20.79
N ILE A 315 10.73 -5.47 -19.90
CA ILE A 315 10.15 -5.26 -18.56
C ILE A 315 11.11 -4.40 -17.72
N ARG A 316 12.41 -4.69 -17.77
CA ARG A 316 13.43 -3.90 -17.08
C ARG A 316 13.45 -2.43 -17.55
N ALA A 317 13.34 -2.17 -18.84
CA ALA A 317 13.25 -0.80 -19.36
C ALA A 317 11.99 -0.09 -18.88
N GLN A 318 10.85 -0.76 -18.86
CA GLN A 318 9.60 -0.21 -18.32
C GLN A 318 9.71 0.09 -16.80
N TYR A 319 10.29 -0.82 -16.02
CA TYR A 319 10.55 -0.61 -14.61
C TYR A 319 11.49 0.56 -14.35
N THR A 320 12.56 0.65 -15.13
CA THR A 320 13.54 1.76 -15.08
C THR A 320 12.86 3.10 -15.32
N GLN A 321 11.99 3.19 -16.34
CA GLN A 321 11.23 4.41 -16.63
C GLN A 321 10.30 4.77 -15.46
N ILE A 322 9.55 3.80 -14.93
CA ILE A 322 8.69 4.01 -13.75
C ILE A 322 9.50 4.57 -12.58
N MET A 323 10.64 3.97 -12.27
CA MET A 323 11.50 4.43 -11.17
C MET A 323 12.00 5.86 -11.41
N ASN A 324 12.41 6.18 -12.64
CA ASN A 324 12.82 7.53 -13.02
C ASN A 324 11.67 8.54 -12.79
N ASP A 325 10.49 8.24 -13.30
CA ASP A 325 9.30 9.10 -13.16
C ASP A 325 8.93 9.30 -11.67
N LEU A 326 9.03 8.26 -10.86
CA LEU A 326 8.75 8.35 -9.43
C LEU A 326 9.73 9.28 -8.70
N ILE A 327 11.04 9.14 -8.91
CA ILE A 327 12.04 9.97 -8.21
C ILE A 327 12.15 11.39 -8.77
N CYS A 328 11.79 11.61 -10.02
CA CYS A 328 11.67 12.95 -10.59
C CYS A 328 10.35 13.64 -10.23
N GLY A 329 9.37 12.88 -9.78
CA GLY A 329 8.02 13.34 -9.45
C GLY A 329 7.68 13.18 -7.95
N PRO A 330 6.70 12.33 -7.64
CA PRO A 330 6.11 12.25 -6.31
C PRO A 330 7.09 11.77 -5.23
N LEU A 331 8.10 10.98 -5.56
CA LEU A 331 9.13 10.51 -4.63
C LEU A 331 10.42 11.33 -4.70
N SER A 332 10.36 12.57 -5.19
CA SER A 332 11.53 13.47 -5.12
C SER A 332 11.92 13.77 -3.68
N ALA A 333 13.20 14.04 -3.44
CA ALA A 333 13.69 14.35 -2.10
C ALA A 333 12.95 15.54 -1.47
N SER A 334 12.63 16.58 -2.27
CA SER A 334 11.88 17.73 -1.78
C SER A 334 10.46 17.39 -1.35
N SER A 335 9.75 16.55 -2.11
CA SER A 335 8.39 16.13 -1.77
C SER A 335 8.35 15.29 -0.50
N LEU A 336 9.27 14.33 -0.37
CA LEU A 336 9.33 13.44 0.79
C LEU A 336 9.78 14.16 2.06
N VAL A 337 10.77 15.05 1.96
CA VAL A 337 11.21 15.89 3.10
C VAL A 337 10.08 16.83 3.53
N ALA A 338 9.36 17.46 2.60
CA ALA A 338 8.23 18.31 2.92
C ALA A 338 7.10 17.55 3.63
N PHE A 339 6.88 16.29 3.28
CA PHE A 339 5.93 15.43 3.99
C PHE A 339 6.39 15.16 5.43
N VAL A 340 7.67 14.81 5.64
CA VAL A 340 8.23 14.62 6.99
C VAL A 340 8.12 15.90 7.81
N ASP A 341 8.41 17.07 7.22
CA ASP A 341 8.27 18.38 7.88
C ASP A 341 6.82 18.68 8.30
N ALA A 342 5.85 18.20 7.52
CA ALA A 342 4.43 18.40 7.82
C ALA A 342 3.92 17.47 8.94
N ILE A 343 4.41 16.22 9.03
CA ILE A 343 3.94 15.26 10.04
C ILE A 343 4.67 15.39 11.38
N GLU A 344 5.91 15.85 11.41
CA GLU A 344 6.69 15.98 12.64
C GLU A 344 5.95 16.76 13.74
N PRO A 345 5.41 17.98 13.50
CA PRO A 345 4.69 18.71 14.53
C PRO A 345 3.40 18.02 14.98
N VAL A 346 2.81 17.18 14.14
CA VAL A 346 1.59 16.41 14.47
C VAL A 346 1.91 15.24 15.40
N LEU A 347 3.05 14.58 15.21
CA LEU A 347 3.39 13.33 15.87
C LEU A 347 4.29 13.50 17.09
N THR A 348 5.06 14.59 17.19
CA THR A 348 6.10 14.76 18.23
C THR A 348 5.58 14.53 19.63
N GLU A 349 4.52 15.24 20.04
CA GLU A 349 3.98 15.12 21.40
C GLU A 349 3.46 13.71 21.69
N ALA A 350 2.81 13.06 20.71
CA ALA A 350 2.26 11.72 20.87
C ALA A 350 3.36 10.66 20.96
N LEU A 351 4.42 10.79 20.17
CA LEU A 351 5.57 9.89 20.22
C LEU A 351 6.36 10.04 21.51
N GLU A 352 6.56 11.28 22.00
CA GLU A 352 7.24 11.53 23.28
C GLU A 352 6.45 10.99 24.50
N ASN A 353 5.12 10.98 24.40
CA ASN A 353 4.22 10.48 25.44
C ASN A 353 3.85 9.01 25.29
N ASP A 354 4.25 8.33 24.21
CA ASP A 354 4.02 6.90 24.04
C ASP A 354 4.94 6.10 24.96
N PRO A 355 4.41 5.36 25.96
CA PRO A 355 5.20 4.59 26.90
C PRO A 355 5.99 3.45 26.24
N ASN A 356 5.66 3.11 24.99
CA ASN A 356 6.20 1.98 24.25
C ASN A 356 6.72 2.36 22.85
N ASN A 357 7.07 3.64 22.63
CA ASN A 357 7.63 3.99 21.32
C ASN A 357 8.99 3.25 21.10
N GLN A 358 9.28 2.95 19.84
CA GLN A 358 10.49 2.23 19.44
C GLN A 358 11.62 3.17 18.97
N ILE A 359 11.46 4.48 19.16
CA ILE A 359 12.44 5.48 18.74
C ILE A 359 13.64 5.45 19.67
N ASN A 360 14.84 5.25 19.10
CA ASN A 360 16.10 5.34 19.82
C ASN A 360 16.62 6.77 19.80
N GLY A 361 16.67 7.43 20.95
CA GLY A 361 17.11 8.81 21.09
C GLY A 361 15.95 9.80 21.18
N SER A 362 16.11 11.03 20.70
CA SER A 362 15.04 12.00 20.68
C SER A 362 14.13 11.85 19.45
N VAL A 363 12.87 12.21 19.59
CA VAL A 363 11.92 12.22 18.45
C VAL A 363 12.43 13.15 17.34
N ALA A 364 13.02 14.30 17.68
CA ALA A 364 13.59 15.23 16.71
C ALA A 364 14.76 14.61 15.92
N ASP A 365 15.69 13.91 16.59
CA ASP A 365 16.81 13.22 15.91
C ASP A 365 16.31 12.10 15.01
N HIS A 366 15.20 11.47 15.37
CA HIS A 366 14.56 10.44 14.55
C HIS A 366 14.00 11.03 13.26
N PHE A 367 13.25 12.13 13.32
CA PHE A 367 12.75 12.81 12.12
C PHE A 367 13.88 13.35 11.23
N ASP A 368 14.96 13.86 11.82
CA ASP A 368 16.16 14.24 11.06
C ASP A 368 16.80 13.03 10.36
N SER A 369 16.82 11.87 11.01
CA SER A 369 17.30 10.63 10.41
C SER A 369 16.42 10.19 9.23
N LEU A 370 15.11 10.32 9.33
CA LEU A 370 14.16 10.02 8.25
C LEU A 370 14.36 10.95 7.04
N ARG A 371 14.51 12.27 7.25
CA ARG A 371 14.84 13.21 6.17
C ARG A 371 16.14 12.85 5.46
N ASN A 372 17.17 12.53 6.24
CA ASN A 372 18.47 12.12 5.72
C ASN A 372 18.38 10.80 4.95
N TYR A 373 17.63 9.81 5.48
CA TYR A 373 17.41 8.55 4.80
C TYR A 373 16.76 8.77 3.44
N LEU A 374 15.64 9.47 3.39
CA LEU A 374 14.87 9.71 2.16
C LEU A 374 15.69 10.47 1.11
N SER A 375 16.41 11.51 1.53
CA SER A 375 17.28 12.27 0.63
C SER A 375 18.42 11.41 0.07
N ASN A 376 19.07 10.62 0.93
CA ASN A 376 20.13 9.70 0.53
C ASN A 376 19.60 8.58 -0.38
N ARG A 377 18.38 8.09 -0.12
CA ARG A 377 17.75 7.06 -0.93
C ARG A 377 17.47 7.56 -2.34
N VAL A 378 16.93 8.76 -2.51
CA VAL A 378 16.75 9.37 -3.85
C VAL A 378 18.09 9.45 -4.58
N ALA A 379 19.15 9.94 -3.94
CA ALA A 379 20.48 10.03 -4.55
C ALA A 379 21.03 8.64 -4.93
N ASN A 380 20.83 7.64 -4.06
CA ASN A 380 21.27 6.27 -4.29
C ASN A 380 20.51 5.63 -5.47
N VAL A 381 19.19 5.78 -5.52
CA VAL A 381 18.35 5.29 -6.62
C VAL A 381 18.76 5.97 -7.95
N THR A 382 18.92 7.29 -7.95
CA THR A 382 19.40 8.04 -9.12
C THR A 382 20.71 7.48 -9.67
N ALA A 383 21.65 7.13 -8.80
CA ALA A 383 22.94 6.57 -9.20
C ALA A 383 22.85 5.16 -9.79
N GLN A 384 21.79 4.43 -9.50
CA GLN A 384 21.57 3.06 -9.99
C GLN A 384 20.73 2.98 -11.25
N ILE A 385 19.90 4.01 -11.54
CA ILE A 385 19.03 4.01 -12.73
C ILE A 385 19.86 3.94 -14.00
N GLU A 386 19.62 2.92 -14.81
CA GLU A 386 20.23 2.75 -16.12
C GLU A 386 19.77 3.84 -17.08
N ASN A 387 20.72 4.55 -17.68
CA ASN A 387 20.43 5.66 -18.61
C ASN A 387 19.54 6.74 -17.97
N PHE A 388 19.83 7.11 -16.72
CA PHE A 388 19.08 8.14 -16.00
C PHE A 388 18.90 9.39 -16.86
N GLU A 389 17.66 9.76 -17.08
CA GLU A 389 17.31 11.04 -17.70
C GLU A 389 17.16 12.09 -16.57
N PRO A 390 17.96 13.18 -16.61
CA PRO A 390 17.82 14.21 -15.58
C PRO A 390 16.39 14.71 -15.51
N CYS A 391 15.89 14.87 -14.29
CA CYS A 391 14.58 15.44 -14.08
C CYS A 391 14.51 16.83 -14.74
N ASP A 392 13.54 17.06 -15.57
CA ASP A 392 13.33 18.34 -16.28
C ASP A 392 13.00 19.45 -15.28
N GLY A 393 14.05 20.03 -14.67
CA GLY A 393 13.95 21.11 -13.69
C GLY A 393 13.36 20.68 -12.35
N PRO A 394 13.29 21.57 -11.36
CA PRO A 394 12.47 21.32 -10.20
C PRO A 394 11.01 21.32 -10.67
N LEU A 395 10.36 20.13 -10.65
CA LEU A 395 8.91 20.09 -10.73
C LEU A 395 8.42 21.02 -9.62
N CYS A 396 7.90 22.17 -10.00
CA CYS A 396 7.32 23.06 -9.03
C CYS A 396 6.09 22.33 -8.46
N PRO A 397 6.00 22.04 -7.16
CA PRO A 397 4.86 21.31 -6.60
C PRO A 397 3.51 21.97 -6.89
N ALA A 398 3.54 23.19 -7.42
CA ALA A 398 2.39 23.97 -7.84
C ALA A 398 2.20 24.02 -9.37
N ASP A 399 3.04 23.37 -10.16
CA ASP A 399 2.88 23.20 -11.60
C ASP A 399 2.10 21.91 -11.86
N PHE A 400 0.78 22.02 -11.85
CA PHE A 400 -0.13 20.88 -12.01
C PHE A 400 -0.42 20.52 -13.47
N ASP A 401 0.01 21.36 -14.41
CA ASP A 401 -0.17 21.11 -15.85
C ASP A 401 1.16 20.80 -16.59
N ASP A 402 2.24 20.57 -15.80
CA ASP A 402 3.57 20.19 -16.28
C ASP A 402 4.16 21.15 -17.35
N THR A 403 3.77 22.42 -17.30
CA THR A 403 4.25 23.43 -18.26
C THR A 403 5.60 24.03 -17.89
N GLY A 404 6.13 23.77 -16.71
CA GLY A 404 7.34 24.32 -16.14
C GLY A 404 7.15 25.71 -15.50
N ASP A 405 5.94 26.25 -15.51
CA ASP A 405 5.59 27.55 -14.94
C ASP A 405 4.32 27.44 -14.08
N VAL A 406 4.35 27.94 -12.84
CA VAL A 406 3.13 28.04 -12.01
C VAL A 406 2.24 29.16 -12.51
N GLY A 407 1.13 28.82 -13.12
CA GLY A 407 0.21 29.73 -13.76
C GLY A 407 -1.22 29.67 -13.22
N VAL A 408 -2.13 30.36 -13.92
CA VAL A 408 -3.57 30.36 -13.57
C VAL A 408 -4.21 28.99 -13.76
N LYS A 409 -3.68 28.15 -14.66
CA LYS A 409 -4.20 26.80 -14.89
C LYS A 409 -3.94 25.89 -13.72
N ASP A 410 -2.77 25.99 -13.09
CA ASP A 410 -2.41 25.23 -11.91
C ASP A 410 -3.31 25.58 -10.74
N LEU A 411 -3.57 26.88 -10.56
CA LEU A 411 -4.53 27.34 -9.57
C LEU A 411 -5.95 26.83 -9.84
N LEU A 412 -6.36 26.76 -11.10
CA LEU A 412 -7.67 26.19 -11.48
C LEU A 412 -7.71 24.69 -11.26
N PHE A 413 -6.61 23.97 -11.48
CA PHE A 413 -6.47 22.54 -11.18
C PHE A 413 -6.60 22.30 -9.68
N LEU A 414 -5.89 23.08 -8.87
CA LEU A 414 -5.96 23.03 -7.40
C LEU A 414 -7.39 23.33 -6.90
N LEU A 415 -8.01 24.39 -7.41
CA LEU A 415 -9.38 24.79 -7.03
C LEU A 415 -10.43 23.78 -7.51
N GLY A 416 -10.19 23.13 -8.66
CA GLY A 416 -11.04 22.06 -9.18
C GLY A 416 -10.96 20.77 -8.37
N ALA A 417 -9.80 20.49 -7.76
CA ALA A 417 -9.60 19.36 -6.85
C ALA A 417 -10.22 19.56 -5.46
N TRP A 418 -10.45 20.83 -5.06
CA TRP A 418 -11.07 21.15 -3.77
C TRP A 418 -12.62 21.16 -3.79
N GLY A 419 -13.26 20.92 -4.96
CA GLY A 419 -14.71 20.77 -5.08
C GLY A 419 -15.56 21.86 -4.42
N PRO A 420 -16.82 22.01 -4.81
CA PRO A 420 -17.73 22.89 -4.06
C PRO A 420 -18.13 22.28 -2.73
#